data_e0f5b0be67039139e3f0dbbdc49d3604
#
_entry.id   e0f5b0be67039139e3f0dbbdc49d3604
#
_cell.length_a   1.000
_cell.length_b   1.000
_cell.length_c   1.000
_cell.angle_alpha   90.00
_cell.angle_beta   90.00
_cell.angle_gamma   90.00
#
_symmetry.space_group_name_H-M   'P 1'
#
loop_
_entity.id
_entity.type
_entity.pdbx_description
1 polymer ?
#
loop_
_entity_poly.entity_id
_entity_poly.type
_entity_poly.pdbx_seq_one_letter_code
_entity_poly.pdbx_strand_id
1 'polypeptide(L)'
;MVNLVEIRDLKVEATTDSGRRVEIINGVSFDIAEGEIVALIGESGSGKTTIALTLMGHARPGCRISGGSVSVAGKDMVTLSEKQRARVRGTEVTYVPQSAAAAFNPAATIMDQVIEVTRIHGLMSADEARLRAVELFTALSLPEPETIGSRYPHQVSGGQLQRLSAAMALIGDPKLVIFDEPTTALDVTTQIEVLRAFKSVMKKGGISGVYVSHDLAVVAQIADRIVVLKGGETKEIGTTKEILDGAKHPYTRELLSLIHI
;
A
#
# COMPACT_ATOMS: atom_id res chain seq x y z
N MET A 1 -15.96 15.20 -5.98
CA MET A 1 -14.93 14.21 -6.39
C MET A 1 -15.53 12.83 -6.20
N VAL A 2 -15.23 11.90 -7.09
CA VAL A 2 -15.70 10.50 -6.93
C VAL A 2 -14.75 9.80 -5.97
N ASN A 3 -15.28 9.11 -4.96
CA ASN A 3 -14.48 8.33 -4.05
C ASN A 3 -14.12 6.99 -4.71
N LEU A 4 -12.84 6.67 -4.77
CA LEU A 4 -12.34 5.36 -5.20
C LEU A 4 -12.48 4.33 -4.08
N VAL A 5 -12.21 4.75 -2.84
CA VAL A 5 -12.31 3.91 -1.65
C VAL A 5 -13.29 4.54 -0.66
N GLU A 6 -14.15 3.71 -0.09
CA GLU A 6 -15.00 4.09 1.03
C GLU A 6 -14.94 3.02 2.12
N ILE A 7 -14.55 3.43 3.31
CA ILE A 7 -14.59 2.62 4.52
C ILE A 7 -15.62 3.25 5.46
N ARG A 8 -16.58 2.45 5.94
CA ARG A 8 -17.64 2.91 6.85
C ARG A 8 -17.76 1.96 8.03
N ASP A 9 -17.60 2.49 9.24
CA ASP A 9 -17.73 1.79 10.53
C ASP A 9 -17.01 0.42 10.56
N LEU A 10 -15.81 0.36 9.95
CA LEU A 10 -15.04 -0.89 9.82
C LEU A 10 -14.69 -1.42 11.21
N LYS A 11 -15.04 -2.69 11.45
CA LYS A 11 -14.69 -3.44 12.67
C LYS A 11 -13.96 -4.73 12.29
N VAL A 12 -12.86 -5.00 12.98
CA VAL A 12 -12.09 -6.23 12.80
C VAL A 12 -11.79 -6.83 14.16
N GLU A 13 -12.11 -8.09 14.34
CA GLU A 13 -11.81 -8.87 15.54
C GLU A 13 -10.74 -9.92 15.27
N ALA A 14 -9.92 -10.18 16.27
CA ALA A 14 -9.02 -11.34 16.32
C ALA A 14 -9.51 -12.34 17.36
N THR A 15 -9.30 -13.61 17.08
CA THR A 15 -9.50 -14.68 18.06
C THR A 15 -8.14 -15.12 18.61
N THR A 16 -7.92 -14.99 19.91
CA THR A 16 -6.70 -15.44 20.57
C THR A 16 -6.66 -16.97 20.66
N ASP A 17 -5.51 -17.55 20.95
CA ASP A 17 -5.34 -19.01 21.15
C ASP A 17 -6.24 -19.54 22.27
N SER A 18 -6.60 -18.71 23.24
CA SER A 18 -7.55 -19.05 24.31
C SER A 18 -9.03 -18.95 23.88
N GLY A 19 -9.32 -18.63 22.62
CA GLY A 19 -10.68 -18.47 22.09
C GLY A 19 -11.34 -17.13 22.43
N ARG A 20 -10.64 -16.20 23.11
CA ARG A 20 -11.16 -14.86 23.42
C ARG A 20 -11.13 -13.98 22.16
N ARG A 21 -12.21 -13.24 21.93
CA ARG A 21 -12.26 -12.21 20.88
C ARG A 21 -11.72 -10.89 21.40
N VAL A 22 -10.88 -10.26 20.58
CA VAL A 22 -10.27 -8.95 20.83
C VAL A 22 -10.53 -8.06 19.62
N GLU A 23 -11.05 -6.86 19.83
CA GLU A 23 -11.23 -5.87 18.78
C GLU A 23 -9.85 -5.32 18.37
N ILE A 24 -9.57 -5.39 17.07
CA ILE A 24 -8.34 -4.85 16.45
C ILE A 24 -8.66 -3.50 15.79
N ILE A 25 -9.81 -3.39 15.16
CA ILE A 25 -10.33 -2.16 14.55
C ILE A 25 -11.74 -1.93 15.10
N ASN A 26 -12.00 -0.71 15.53
CA ASN A 26 -13.26 -0.32 16.17
C ASN A 26 -13.85 0.94 15.53
N GLY A 27 -14.70 0.75 14.51
CA GLY A 27 -15.49 1.83 13.92
C GLY A 27 -14.70 2.83 13.05
N VAL A 28 -13.67 2.38 12.34
CA VAL A 28 -12.88 3.25 11.46
C VAL A 28 -13.69 3.60 10.20
N SER A 29 -13.73 4.91 9.89
CA SER A 29 -14.38 5.45 8.68
C SER A 29 -13.52 6.52 8.03
N PHE A 30 -13.25 6.37 6.74
CA PHE A 30 -12.66 7.39 5.87
C PHE A 30 -12.88 7.03 4.40
N ASP A 31 -12.54 7.94 3.51
CA ASP A 31 -12.60 7.78 2.06
C ASP A 31 -11.29 8.16 1.40
N ILE A 32 -11.11 7.75 0.16
CA ILE A 32 -9.98 8.13 -0.70
C ILE A 32 -10.56 8.52 -2.06
N ALA A 33 -10.24 9.73 -2.52
CA ALA A 33 -10.63 10.19 -3.84
C ALA A 33 -9.75 9.56 -4.93
N GLU A 34 -10.22 9.57 -6.18
CA GLU A 34 -9.41 9.14 -7.31
C GLU A 34 -8.15 10.01 -7.44
N GLY A 35 -6.99 9.37 -7.60
CA GLY A 35 -5.67 10.00 -7.69
C GLY A 35 -5.11 10.55 -6.38
N GLU A 36 -5.81 10.35 -5.25
CA GLU A 36 -5.38 10.77 -3.92
C GLU A 36 -4.47 9.72 -3.28
N ILE A 37 -3.44 10.17 -2.54
CA ILE A 37 -2.60 9.32 -1.69
C ILE A 37 -2.93 9.63 -0.24
N VAL A 38 -3.49 8.65 0.48
CA VAL A 38 -3.82 8.74 1.91
C VAL A 38 -2.82 7.92 2.71
N ALA A 39 -2.22 8.54 3.73
CA ALA A 39 -1.36 7.83 4.66
C ALA A 39 -2.12 7.36 5.90
N LEU A 40 -1.86 6.14 6.34
CA LEU A 40 -2.27 5.60 7.63
C LEU A 40 -1.08 5.66 8.58
N ILE A 41 -1.18 6.43 9.65
CA ILE A 41 -0.10 6.59 10.63
C ILE A 41 -0.54 6.22 12.04
N GLY A 42 0.41 5.87 12.89
CA GLY A 42 0.20 5.51 14.29
C GLY A 42 1.25 4.53 14.78
N GLU A 43 1.25 4.24 16.07
CA GLU A 43 2.15 3.28 16.70
C GLU A 43 2.03 1.87 16.11
N SER A 44 3.04 1.01 16.38
CA SER A 44 2.93 -0.42 16.08
C SER A 44 1.71 -1.00 16.80
N GLY A 45 0.95 -1.85 16.09
CA GLY A 45 -0.29 -2.42 16.63
C GLY A 45 -1.53 -1.51 16.57
N SER A 46 -1.45 -0.28 16.02
CA SER A 46 -2.62 0.60 15.90
C SER A 46 -3.66 0.16 14.85
N GLY A 47 -3.37 -0.89 14.08
CA GLY A 47 -4.32 -1.45 13.11
C GLY A 47 -4.09 -1.06 11.65
N LYS A 48 -3.06 -0.26 11.32
CA LYS A 48 -2.77 0.24 9.96
C LYS A 48 -2.75 -0.86 8.89
N THR A 49 -1.88 -1.87 9.05
CA THR A 49 -1.78 -3.01 8.13
C THR A 49 -3.08 -3.80 8.08
N THR A 50 -3.80 -3.93 9.21
CA THR A 50 -5.10 -4.61 9.22
C THR A 50 -6.11 -3.89 8.33
N ILE A 51 -6.22 -2.56 8.45
CA ILE A 51 -7.07 -1.75 7.56
C ILE A 51 -6.62 -1.90 6.10
N ALA A 52 -5.32 -1.77 5.83
CA ALA A 52 -4.75 -1.91 4.49
C ALA A 52 -5.13 -3.25 3.83
N LEU A 53 -5.07 -4.36 4.57
CA LEU A 53 -5.44 -5.68 4.09
C LEU A 53 -6.95 -5.81 3.83
N THR A 54 -7.83 -5.11 4.58
CA THR A 54 -9.28 -5.16 4.31
C THR A 54 -9.63 -4.55 2.96
N LEU A 55 -8.83 -3.61 2.44
CA LEU A 55 -8.98 -3.07 1.08
C LEU A 55 -8.74 -4.13 -0.01
N MET A 56 -8.00 -5.19 0.31
CA MET A 56 -7.83 -6.38 -0.54
C MET A 56 -8.94 -7.43 -0.29
N GLY A 57 -9.92 -7.14 0.60
CA GLY A 57 -10.87 -8.12 1.08
C GLY A 57 -10.21 -9.26 1.84
N HIS A 58 -9.08 -8.99 2.51
CA HIS A 58 -8.29 -9.98 3.23
C HIS A 58 -8.24 -9.63 4.72
N ALA A 59 -8.34 -10.66 5.57
CA ALA A 59 -8.04 -10.58 6.98
C ALA A 59 -6.93 -11.60 7.31
N ARG A 60 -6.03 -11.23 8.23
CA ARG A 60 -4.97 -12.16 8.68
C ARG A 60 -5.57 -13.42 9.30
N PRO A 61 -4.85 -14.55 9.27
CA PRO A 61 -5.29 -15.75 10.01
C PRO A 61 -5.63 -15.41 11.46
N GLY A 62 -6.77 -15.91 11.95
CA GLY A 62 -7.30 -15.59 13.28
C GLY A 62 -8.06 -14.27 13.37
N CYS A 63 -8.05 -13.43 12.32
CA CYS A 63 -8.84 -12.20 12.25
C CYS A 63 -10.04 -12.34 11.31
N ARG A 64 -11.10 -11.56 11.59
CA ARG A 64 -12.28 -11.45 10.71
C ARG A 64 -12.80 -10.02 10.71
N ILE A 65 -13.34 -9.59 9.58
CA ILE A 65 -14.12 -8.37 9.50
C ILE A 65 -15.46 -8.67 10.19
N SER A 66 -15.73 -7.99 11.31
CA SER A 66 -16.92 -8.23 12.14
C SER A 66 -18.03 -7.22 11.91
N GLY A 67 -17.75 -6.09 11.24
CA GLY A 67 -18.76 -5.07 10.93
C GLY A 67 -18.24 -4.01 9.97
N GLY A 68 -19.16 -3.17 9.50
CA GLY A 68 -18.89 -2.11 8.56
C GLY A 68 -18.82 -2.56 7.11
N SER A 69 -18.40 -1.64 6.23
CA SER A 69 -18.24 -1.90 4.81
C SER A 69 -16.90 -1.35 4.29
N VAL A 70 -16.36 -1.99 3.27
CA VAL A 70 -15.13 -1.59 2.57
C VAL A 70 -15.41 -1.67 1.07
N SER A 71 -15.55 -0.52 0.42
CA SER A 71 -15.74 -0.43 -1.04
C SER A 71 -14.46 0.04 -1.71
N VAL A 72 -14.05 -0.64 -2.77
CA VAL A 72 -12.95 -0.25 -3.65
C VAL A 72 -13.46 -0.25 -5.09
N ALA A 73 -13.35 0.87 -5.77
CA ALA A 73 -13.85 1.06 -7.13
C ALA A 73 -15.34 0.62 -7.28
N GLY A 74 -16.17 0.94 -6.29
CA GLY A 74 -17.58 0.59 -6.24
C GLY A 74 -17.89 -0.87 -5.91
N LYS A 75 -16.90 -1.67 -5.53
CA LYS A 75 -17.06 -3.09 -5.17
C LYS A 75 -16.89 -3.28 -3.67
N ASP A 76 -17.90 -3.87 -3.02
CA ASP A 76 -17.83 -4.18 -1.58
C ASP A 76 -16.92 -5.40 -1.34
N MET A 77 -15.71 -5.14 -0.88
CA MET A 77 -14.67 -6.15 -0.66
C MET A 77 -15.01 -7.15 0.46
N VAL A 78 -15.97 -6.82 1.32
CA VAL A 78 -16.40 -7.70 2.43
C VAL A 78 -17.33 -8.80 1.91
N THR A 79 -18.28 -8.43 1.05
CA THR A 79 -19.34 -9.34 0.56
C THR A 79 -18.94 -10.15 -0.67
N LEU A 80 -17.91 -9.73 -1.43
CA LEU A 80 -17.40 -10.47 -2.57
C LEU A 80 -16.95 -11.88 -2.18
N SER A 81 -17.26 -12.87 -3.03
CA SER A 81 -16.67 -14.23 -2.95
C SER A 81 -15.16 -14.18 -3.23
N GLU A 82 -14.40 -15.18 -2.78
CA GLU A 82 -12.95 -15.22 -3.00
C GLU A 82 -12.60 -15.22 -4.51
N LYS A 83 -13.39 -15.89 -5.34
CA LYS A 83 -13.22 -15.85 -6.82
C LYS A 83 -13.39 -14.43 -7.39
N GLN A 84 -14.31 -13.65 -6.85
CA GLN A 84 -14.51 -12.26 -7.26
C GLN A 84 -13.38 -11.36 -6.76
N ARG A 85 -12.96 -11.52 -5.50
CA ARG A 85 -11.79 -10.80 -4.94
C ARG A 85 -10.50 -11.08 -5.72
N ALA A 86 -10.27 -12.34 -6.11
CA ALA A 86 -9.11 -12.72 -6.91
C ALA A 86 -9.06 -11.98 -8.27
N ARG A 87 -10.21 -11.60 -8.83
CA ARG A 87 -10.28 -10.79 -10.06
C ARG A 87 -9.99 -9.31 -9.83
N VAL A 88 -10.26 -8.80 -8.64
CA VAL A 88 -10.00 -7.40 -8.26
C VAL A 88 -8.54 -7.22 -7.86
N ARG A 89 -7.98 -8.20 -7.15
CA ARG A 89 -6.57 -8.22 -6.76
C ARG A 89 -5.67 -8.35 -7.99
N GLY A 90 -4.68 -7.49 -8.07
CA GLY A 90 -3.74 -7.45 -9.20
C GLY A 90 -4.22 -6.61 -10.39
N THR A 91 -5.51 -6.29 -10.49
CA THR A 91 -6.07 -5.48 -11.59
C THR A 91 -6.59 -4.12 -11.13
N GLU A 92 -7.33 -4.07 -10.03
CA GLU A 92 -7.88 -2.81 -9.51
C GLU A 92 -7.20 -2.39 -8.21
N VAL A 93 -6.81 -3.36 -7.38
CA VAL A 93 -6.06 -3.11 -6.14
C VAL A 93 -4.83 -4.00 -6.08
N THR A 94 -3.69 -3.40 -5.74
CA THR A 94 -2.41 -4.09 -5.59
C THR A 94 -1.75 -3.75 -4.26
N TYR A 95 -0.79 -4.56 -3.85
CA TYR A 95 -0.17 -4.46 -2.54
C TYR A 95 1.36 -4.62 -2.64
N VAL A 96 2.07 -3.66 -2.06
CA VAL A 96 3.52 -3.67 -1.90
C VAL A 96 3.83 -3.93 -0.44
N PRO A 97 4.38 -5.12 -0.09
CA PRO A 97 4.64 -5.48 1.30
C PRO A 97 5.85 -4.76 1.88
N GLN A 98 5.96 -4.77 3.21
CA GLN A 98 7.07 -4.21 3.96
C GLN A 98 8.42 -4.81 3.54
N SER A 99 8.47 -6.13 3.34
CA SER A 99 9.67 -6.82 2.85
C SER A 99 9.55 -7.13 1.37
N ALA A 100 10.26 -6.39 0.53
CA ALA A 100 10.33 -6.70 -0.89
C ALA A 100 10.91 -8.11 -1.14
N ALA A 101 11.89 -8.55 -0.32
CA ALA A 101 12.46 -9.89 -0.44
C ALA A 101 11.42 -11.00 -0.26
N ALA A 102 10.39 -10.78 0.57
CA ALA A 102 9.31 -11.72 0.77
C ALA A 102 8.31 -11.77 -0.40
N ALA A 103 8.31 -10.75 -1.26
CA ALA A 103 7.44 -10.68 -2.43
C ALA A 103 7.98 -11.48 -3.63
N PHE A 104 9.28 -11.78 -3.66
CA PHE A 104 9.92 -12.41 -4.80
C PHE A 104 10.31 -13.87 -4.51
N ASN A 105 10.10 -14.72 -5.52
CA ASN A 105 10.67 -16.07 -5.55
C ASN A 105 12.16 -15.99 -5.96
N PRO A 106 13.11 -16.42 -5.11
CA PRO A 106 14.54 -16.33 -5.43
C PRO A 106 15.00 -17.20 -6.61
N ALA A 107 14.18 -18.18 -7.01
CA ALA A 107 14.48 -19.11 -8.10
C ALA A 107 13.94 -18.67 -9.48
N ALA A 108 13.23 -17.54 -9.56
CA ALA A 108 12.69 -17.00 -10.81
C ALA A 108 13.33 -15.65 -11.14
N THR A 109 13.38 -15.28 -12.43
CA THR A 109 13.87 -13.98 -12.85
C THR A 109 12.93 -12.86 -12.40
N ILE A 110 13.45 -11.66 -12.23
CA ILE A 110 12.66 -10.49 -11.86
C ILE A 110 11.60 -10.21 -12.95
N MET A 111 11.97 -10.26 -14.23
CA MET A 111 11.04 -9.98 -15.32
C MET A 111 9.85 -10.94 -15.31
N ASP A 112 10.10 -12.24 -15.17
CA ASP A 112 9.01 -13.23 -15.18
C ASP A 112 8.00 -13.00 -14.05
N GLN A 113 8.46 -12.52 -12.90
CA GLN A 113 7.62 -12.23 -11.74
C GLN A 113 6.88 -10.90 -11.88
N VAL A 114 7.54 -9.87 -12.40
CA VAL A 114 6.92 -8.56 -12.60
C VAL A 114 5.75 -8.64 -13.59
N ILE A 115 5.92 -9.39 -14.69
CA ILE A 115 4.86 -9.52 -15.70
C ILE A 115 3.83 -10.62 -15.39
N GLU A 116 3.98 -11.39 -14.32
CA GLU A 116 3.14 -12.54 -14.01
C GLU A 116 1.65 -12.18 -13.89
N VAL A 117 1.33 -11.07 -13.23
CA VAL A 117 -0.05 -10.60 -13.05
C VAL A 117 -0.73 -10.32 -14.39
N THR A 118 -0.01 -9.80 -15.37
CA THR A 118 -0.57 -9.51 -16.71
C THR A 118 -0.94 -10.79 -17.44
N ARG A 119 -0.16 -11.86 -17.26
CA ARG A 119 -0.44 -13.19 -17.81
C ARG A 119 -1.62 -13.87 -17.11
N ILE A 120 -1.66 -13.82 -15.77
CA ILE A 120 -2.73 -14.44 -14.96
C ILE A 120 -4.10 -13.84 -15.31
N HIS A 121 -4.15 -12.51 -15.47
CA HIS A 121 -5.40 -11.79 -15.74
C HIS A 121 -5.66 -11.53 -17.23
N GLY A 122 -4.75 -11.92 -18.13
CA GLY A 122 -4.90 -11.70 -19.56
C GLY A 122 -4.95 -10.22 -19.96
N LEU A 123 -4.17 -9.37 -19.30
CA LEU A 123 -4.26 -7.91 -19.47
C LEU A 123 -3.57 -7.43 -20.76
N MET A 124 -2.48 -8.08 -21.16
CA MET A 124 -1.69 -7.75 -22.34
C MET A 124 -0.86 -8.96 -22.79
N SER A 125 -0.30 -8.90 -23.98
CA SER A 125 0.64 -9.92 -24.49
C SER A 125 1.96 -9.93 -23.71
N ALA A 126 2.73 -11.00 -23.82
CA ALA A 126 4.02 -11.11 -23.13
C ALA A 126 5.04 -10.03 -23.58
N ASP A 127 5.02 -9.67 -24.86
CA ASP A 127 5.93 -8.65 -25.40
C ASP A 127 5.53 -7.24 -24.93
N GLU A 128 4.24 -6.92 -24.93
CA GLU A 128 3.72 -5.67 -24.36
C GLU A 128 4.03 -5.57 -22.87
N ALA A 129 3.86 -6.65 -22.10
CA ALA A 129 4.18 -6.69 -20.68
C ALA A 129 5.68 -6.44 -20.40
N ARG A 130 6.57 -7.00 -21.22
CA ARG A 130 8.02 -6.76 -21.11
C ARG A 130 8.39 -5.31 -21.41
N LEU A 131 7.82 -4.72 -22.45
CA LEU A 131 8.01 -3.30 -22.78
C LEU A 131 7.52 -2.41 -21.65
N ARG A 132 6.31 -2.69 -21.15
CA ARG A 132 5.72 -1.96 -20.03
C ARG A 132 6.55 -2.08 -18.74
N ALA A 133 7.12 -3.25 -18.47
CA ALA A 133 8.01 -3.45 -17.33
C ALA A 133 9.28 -2.58 -17.45
N VAL A 134 9.91 -2.50 -18.62
CA VAL A 134 11.09 -1.64 -18.86
C VAL A 134 10.74 -0.16 -18.69
N GLU A 135 9.57 0.29 -19.18
CA GLU A 135 9.07 1.66 -18.93
C GLU A 135 8.93 1.97 -17.43
N LEU A 136 8.36 1.03 -16.67
CA LEU A 136 8.22 1.16 -15.21
C LEU A 136 9.59 1.15 -14.51
N PHE A 137 10.51 0.29 -14.92
CA PHE A 137 11.87 0.27 -14.37
C PHE A 137 12.57 1.60 -14.58
N THR A 138 12.42 2.19 -15.78
CA THR A 138 12.94 3.52 -16.10
C THR A 138 12.29 4.60 -15.24
N ALA A 139 10.96 4.60 -15.15
CA ALA A 139 10.19 5.58 -14.38
C ALA A 139 10.47 5.50 -12.87
N LEU A 140 10.80 4.29 -12.37
CA LEU A 140 11.20 4.05 -10.99
C LEU A 140 12.72 4.24 -10.76
N SER A 141 13.43 4.80 -11.74
CA SER A 141 14.86 5.10 -11.66
C SER A 141 15.72 3.88 -11.30
N LEU A 142 15.37 2.71 -11.85
CA LEU A 142 16.19 1.51 -11.73
C LEU A 142 17.37 1.59 -12.69
N PRO A 143 18.57 1.18 -12.28
CA PRO A 143 19.72 1.12 -13.18
C PRO A 143 19.52 0.02 -14.23
N GLU A 144 20.05 0.23 -15.42
CA GLU A 144 20.00 -0.74 -16.53
C GLU A 144 18.58 -1.33 -16.74
N PRO A 145 17.54 -0.50 -16.97
CA PRO A 145 16.14 -0.93 -16.97
C PRO A 145 15.85 -2.03 -18.02
N GLU A 146 16.59 -2.08 -19.10
CA GLU A 146 16.44 -3.10 -20.15
C GLU A 146 16.97 -4.47 -19.72
N THR A 147 17.94 -4.53 -18.82
CA THR A 147 18.64 -5.77 -18.44
C THR A 147 18.39 -6.22 -17.01
N ILE A 148 18.02 -5.33 -16.09
CA ILE A 148 17.79 -5.67 -14.68
C ILE A 148 16.74 -6.77 -14.50
N GLY A 149 15.75 -6.85 -15.39
CA GLY A 149 14.70 -7.86 -15.37
C GLY A 149 15.23 -9.29 -15.57
N SER A 150 16.38 -9.49 -16.19
CA SER A 150 17.01 -10.81 -16.38
C SER A 150 17.72 -11.33 -15.13
N ARG A 151 17.93 -10.47 -14.13
CA ARG A 151 18.56 -10.82 -12.86
C ARG A 151 17.60 -11.58 -11.94
N TYR A 152 18.18 -12.26 -10.96
CA TYR A 152 17.44 -12.87 -9.85
C TYR A 152 17.35 -11.91 -8.66
N PRO A 153 16.38 -12.07 -7.75
CA PRO A 153 16.19 -11.17 -6.59
C PRO A 153 17.44 -10.96 -5.73
N HIS A 154 18.26 -12.00 -5.55
CA HIS A 154 19.50 -11.95 -4.78
C HIS A 154 20.67 -11.22 -5.48
N GLN A 155 20.52 -10.81 -6.75
CA GLN A 155 21.52 -10.10 -7.54
C GLN A 155 21.31 -8.59 -7.58
N VAL A 156 20.32 -8.08 -6.86
CA VAL A 156 19.98 -6.65 -6.79
C VAL A 156 20.00 -6.14 -5.36
N SER A 157 20.19 -4.82 -5.17
CA SER A 157 20.16 -4.21 -3.84
C SER A 157 18.76 -4.17 -3.26
N GLY A 158 18.64 -3.98 -1.92
CA GLY A 158 17.35 -3.85 -1.24
C GLY A 158 16.48 -2.72 -1.80
N GLY A 159 17.07 -1.55 -2.08
CA GLY A 159 16.36 -0.43 -2.69
C GLY A 159 15.93 -0.68 -4.15
N GLN A 160 16.72 -1.44 -4.91
CA GLN A 160 16.33 -1.90 -6.25
C GLN A 160 15.17 -2.90 -6.15
N LEU A 161 15.25 -3.87 -5.24
CA LEU A 161 14.21 -4.86 -5.05
C LEU A 161 12.87 -4.22 -4.60
N GLN A 162 12.94 -3.18 -3.77
CA GLN A 162 11.77 -2.42 -3.36
C GLN A 162 11.10 -1.69 -4.54
N ARG A 163 11.89 -1.05 -5.41
CA ARG A 163 11.39 -0.42 -6.64
C ARG A 163 10.82 -1.45 -7.62
N LEU A 164 11.44 -2.62 -7.73
CA LEU A 164 10.94 -3.73 -8.53
C LEU A 164 9.62 -4.31 -7.99
N SER A 165 9.45 -4.36 -6.66
CA SER A 165 8.18 -4.75 -6.03
C SER A 165 7.07 -3.74 -6.36
N ALA A 166 7.38 -2.44 -6.41
CA ALA A 166 6.43 -1.44 -6.88
C ALA A 166 6.12 -1.58 -8.37
N ALA A 167 7.11 -1.87 -9.22
CA ALA A 167 6.88 -2.16 -10.65
C ALA A 167 5.92 -3.34 -10.83
N MET A 168 6.11 -4.41 -10.06
CA MET A 168 5.22 -5.57 -10.05
C MET A 168 3.77 -5.21 -9.63
N ALA A 169 3.62 -4.27 -8.70
CA ALA A 169 2.30 -3.80 -8.28
C ALA A 169 1.65 -2.87 -9.32
N LEU A 170 2.44 -2.14 -10.11
CA LEU A 170 1.97 -1.11 -11.05
C LEU A 170 1.78 -1.61 -12.49
N ILE A 171 2.30 -2.79 -12.84
CA ILE A 171 2.34 -3.29 -14.22
C ILE A 171 0.95 -3.44 -14.85
N GLY A 172 -0.07 -3.75 -14.05
CA GLY A 172 -1.45 -3.92 -14.47
C GLY A 172 -2.29 -2.64 -14.49
N ASP A 173 -1.67 -1.47 -14.33
CA ASP A 173 -2.34 -0.17 -14.22
C ASP A 173 -3.50 -0.17 -13.20
N PRO A 174 -3.24 -0.53 -11.92
CA PRO A 174 -4.27 -0.60 -10.89
C PRO A 174 -4.83 0.78 -10.58
N LYS A 175 -6.06 0.82 -10.04
CA LYS A 175 -6.67 2.05 -9.53
C LYS A 175 -6.15 2.44 -8.15
N LEU A 176 -5.80 1.44 -7.33
CA LEU A 176 -5.32 1.60 -5.96
C LEU A 176 -4.06 0.77 -5.74
N VAL A 177 -3.02 1.40 -5.21
CA VAL A 177 -1.83 0.70 -4.70
C VAL A 177 -1.73 0.89 -3.19
N ILE A 178 -1.54 -0.20 -2.46
CA ILE A 178 -1.32 -0.21 -1.03
C ILE A 178 0.16 -0.45 -0.77
N PHE A 179 0.81 0.48 -0.07
CA PHE A 179 2.20 0.40 0.36
C PHE A 179 2.22 0.17 1.88
N ASP A 180 2.65 -1.01 2.31
CA ASP A 180 2.74 -1.34 3.73
C ASP A 180 4.18 -1.22 4.22
N GLU A 181 4.54 -0.05 4.75
CA GLU A 181 5.88 0.31 5.23
C GLU A 181 7.02 0.00 4.24
N PRO A 182 6.91 0.35 2.95
CA PRO A 182 7.77 -0.18 1.90
C PRO A 182 9.22 0.31 1.98
N THR A 183 9.54 1.29 2.81
CA THR A 183 10.88 1.91 2.86
C THR A 183 11.60 1.74 4.20
N THR A 184 11.01 1.00 5.15
CA THR A 184 11.55 0.86 6.52
C THR A 184 12.96 0.25 6.58
N ALA A 185 13.34 -0.57 5.60
CA ALA A 185 14.65 -1.23 5.54
C ALA A 185 15.69 -0.46 4.71
N LEU A 186 15.38 0.77 4.27
CA LEU A 186 16.25 1.58 3.42
C LEU A 186 16.91 2.71 4.23
N ASP A 187 18.11 3.11 3.81
CA ASP A 187 18.72 4.34 4.30
C ASP A 187 17.91 5.58 3.85
N VAL A 188 18.04 6.69 4.56
CA VAL A 188 17.22 7.91 4.36
C VAL A 188 17.31 8.44 2.92
N THR A 189 18.50 8.44 2.31
CA THR A 189 18.69 8.96 0.96
C THR A 189 17.95 8.10 -0.06
N THR A 190 18.16 6.79 -0.01
CA THR A 190 17.47 5.82 -0.87
C THR A 190 15.95 5.86 -0.66
N GLN A 191 15.50 6.04 0.59
CA GLN A 191 14.07 6.16 0.92
C GLN A 191 13.42 7.35 0.20
N ILE A 192 14.04 8.53 0.23
CA ILE A 192 13.53 9.74 -0.43
C ILE A 192 13.45 9.55 -1.95
N GLU A 193 14.47 8.94 -2.56
CA GLU A 193 14.49 8.65 -4.00
C GLU A 193 13.36 7.71 -4.41
N VAL A 194 13.19 6.61 -3.66
CA VAL A 194 12.13 5.62 -3.89
C VAL A 194 10.74 6.26 -3.79
N LEU A 195 10.51 7.08 -2.75
CA LEU A 195 9.23 7.77 -2.56
C LEU A 195 8.91 8.75 -3.68
N ARG A 196 9.90 9.52 -4.13
CA ARG A 196 9.73 10.45 -5.25
C ARG A 196 9.37 9.71 -6.54
N ALA A 197 10.04 8.60 -6.81
CA ALA A 197 9.75 7.74 -7.95
C ALA A 197 8.31 7.19 -7.88
N PHE A 198 7.90 6.64 -6.74
CA PHE A 198 6.52 6.15 -6.53
C PHE A 198 5.50 7.26 -6.78
N LYS A 199 5.66 8.41 -6.12
CA LYS A 199 4.75 9.55 -6.27
C LYS A 199 4.64 10.02 -7.72
N SER A 200 5.76 10.09 -8.44
CA SER A 200 5.80 10.49 -9.84
C SER A 200 5.02 9.53 -10.73
N VAL A 201 5.23 8.22 -10.58
CA VAL A 201 4.53 7.20 -11.39
C VAL A 201 3.04 7.20 -11.09
N MET A 202 2.66 7.24 -9.81
CA MET A 202 1.25 7.25 -9.40
C MET A 202 0.52 8.49 -9.91
N LYS A 203 1.10 9.68 -9.77
CA LYS A 203 0.48 10.93 -10.29
C LYS A 203 0.30 10.92 -11.80
N LYS A 204 1.29 10.44 -12.55
CA LYS A 204 1.19 10.33 -14.02
C LYS A 204 0.11 9.35 -14.45
N GLY A 205 -0.05 8.25 -13.72
CA GLY A 205 -1.06 7.22 -13.98
C GLY A 205 -2.45 7.52 -13.40
N GLY A 206 -2.63 8.61 -12.63
CA GLY A 206 -3.87 8.87 -11.91
C GLY A 206 -4.20 7.81 -10.85
N ILE A 207 -3.18 7.10 -10.35
CA ILE A 207 -3.31 5.97 -9.43
C ILE A 207 -3.44 6.50 -8.01
N SER A 208 -4.44 6.03 -7.28
CA SER A 208 -4.63 6.34 -5.86
C SER A 208 -3.74 5.46 -4.98
N GLY A 209 -3.44 5.93 -3.77
CA GLY A 209 -2.56 5.21 -2.86
C GLY A 209 -3.02 5.16 -1.42
N VAL A 210 -2.75 4.04 -0.77
CA VAL A 210 -2.70 3.93 0.69
C VAL A 210 -1.25 3.70 1.10
N TYR A 211 -0.72 4.58 1.93
CA TYR A 211 0.64 4.49 2.42
C TYR A 211 0.64 4.25 3.93
N VAL A 212 1.03 3.06 4.36
CA VAL A 212 1.15 2.72 5.79
C VAL A 212 2.55 3.07 6.25
N SER A 213 2.66 3.87 7.31
CA SER A 213 3.94 4.20 7.94
C SER A 213 3.77 4.55 9.42
N HIS A 214 4.86 4.47 10.16
CA HIS A 214 5.00 5.08 11.48
C HIS A 214 5.86 6.35 11.44
N ASP A 215 6.43 6.68 10.28
CA ASP A 215 7.32 7.83 10.07
C ASP A 215 6.59 8.96 9.34
N LEU A 216 6.30 10.05 10.05
CA LEU A 216 5.64 11.23 9.53
C LEU A 216 6.51 12.02 8.53
N ALA A 217 7.84 11.99 8.65
CA ALA A 217 8.73 12.68 7.71
C ALA A 217 8.64 12.03 6.32
N VAL A 218 8.50 10.72 6.29
CA VAL A 218 8.24 9.93 5.08
C VAL A 218 6.87 10.27 4.48
N VAL A 219 5.84 10.26 5.32
CA VAL A 219 4.46 10.54 4.92
C VAL A 219 4.30 11.94 4.33
N ALA A 220 4.99 12.93 4.91
CA ALA A 220 5.01 14.31 4.42
C ALA A 220 5.48 14.45 2.96
N GLN A 221 6.31 13.52 2.48
CA GLN A 221 6.83 13.54 1.11
C GLN A 221 5.84 12.97 0.08
N ILE A 222 4.97 12.05 0.49
CA ILE A 222 4.14 11.29 -0.44
C ILE A 222 2.64 11.57 -0.33
N ALA A 223 2.09 11.69 0.88
CA ALA A 223 0.67 11.74 1.13
C ALA A 223 0.03 13.11 0.90
N ASP A 224 -1.20 13.11 0.41
CA ASP A 224 -2.06 14.29 0.31
C ASP A 224 -2.88 14.48 1.60
N ARG A 225 -3.37 13.37 2.19
CA ARG A 225 -4.09 13.34 3.48
C ARG A 225 -3.53 12.27 4.40
N ILE A 226 -3.77 12.47 5.69
CA ILE A 226 -3.31 11.59 6.76
C ILE A 226 -4.49 11.16 7.63
N VAL A 227 -4.56 9.86 7.91
CA VAL A 227 -5.45 9.24 8.90
C VAL A 227 -4.59 8.77 10.07
N VAL A 228 -4.77 9.36 11.23
CA VAL A 228 -4.05 9.03 12.46
C VAL A 228 -4.83 7.99 13.24
N LEU A 229 -4.18 6.86 13.54
CA LEU A 229 -4.78 5.70 14.21
C LEU A 229 -4.10 5.42 15.54
N LYS A 230 -4.88 5.13 16.57
CA LYS A 230 -4.42 4.63 17.87
C LYS A 230 -5.41 3.62 18.43
N GLY A 231 -4.93 2.42 18.80
CA GLY A 231 -5.75 1.40 19.41
C GLY A 231 -6.95 0.94 18.56
N GLY A 232 -6.78 0.88 17.22
CA GLY A 232 -7.84 0.46 16.31
C GLY A 232 -8.90 1.55 16.00
N GLU A 233 -8.69 2.77 16.42
CA GLU A 233 -9.62 3.89 16.20
C GLU A 233 -8.96 5.03 15.45
N THR A 234 -9.75 5.80 14.69
CA THR A 234 -9.29 7.06 14.08
C THR A 234 -9.25 8.16 15.14
N LYS A 235 -8.10 8.81 15.28
CA LYS A 235 -7.92 9.95 16.21
C LYS A 235 -7.99 11.29 15.49
N GLU A 236 -7.46 11.38 14.28
CA GLU A 236 -7.50 12.60 13.48
C GLU A 236 -7.43 12.28 11.98
N ILE A 237 -8.11 13.07 11.16
CA ILE A 237 -8.00 13.05 9.70
C ILE A 237 -7.83 14.50 9.22
N GLY A 238 -6.86 14.74 8.34
CA GLY A 238 -6.63 16.04 7.76
C GLY A 238 -5.72 15.96 6.55
N THR A 239 -5.58 17.05 5.81
CA THR A 239 -4.54 17.17 4.80
C THR A 239 -3.17 17.06 5.48
N THR A 240 -2.16 16.64 4.73
CA THR A 240 -0.80 16.54 5.25
C THR A 240 -0.35 17.86 5.87
N LYS A 241 -0.69 18.99 5.22
CA LYS A 241 -0.37 20.32 5.74
C LYS A 241 -1.07 20.63 7.07
N GLU A 242 -2.39 20.36 7.17
CA GLU A 242 -3.13 20.61 8.42
C GLU A 242 -2.60 19.80 9.59
N ILE A 243 -2.23 18.55 9.36
CA ILE A 243 -1.67 17.68 10.40
C ILE A 243 -0.29 18.17 10.83
N LEU A 244 0.59 18.53 9.88
CA LEU A 244 1.95 18.96 10.21
C LEU A 244 2.01 20.35 10.86
N ASP A 245 1.21 21.31 10.37
CA ASP A 245 1.26 22.70 10.85
C ASP A 245 0.42 22.93 12.11
N GLY A 246 -0.57 22.09 12.39
CA GLY A 246 -1.53 22.36 13.45
C GLY A 246 -2.43 21.20 13.87
N ALA A 247 -1.85 20.05 14.18
CA ALA A 247 -2.59 18.90 14.71
C ALA A 247 -3.47 19.27 15.91
N LYS A 248 -4.72 18.85 15.86
CA LYS A 248 -5.74 19.17 16.87
C LYS A 248 -5.78 18.14 17.99
N HIS A 249 -5.62 16.86 17.65
CA HIS A 249 -5.69 15.78 18.62
C HIS A 249 -4.41 15.67 19.45
N PRO A 250 -4.46 15.52 20.79
CA PRO A 250 -3.28 15.43 21.65
C PRO A 250 -2.30 14.33 21.21
N TYR A 251 -2.80 13.17 20.84
CA TYR A 251 -1.98 12.06 20.37
C TYR A 251 -1.23 12.39 19.06
N THR A 252 -1.88 13.10 18.12
CA THR A 252 -1.21 13.53 16.89
C THR A 252 -0.06 14.49 17.18
N ARG A 253 -0.24 15.40 18.15
CA ARG A 253 0.80 16.31 18.62
C ARG A 253 1.95 15.56 19.29
N GLU A 254 1.64 14.53 20.07
CA GLU A 254 2.65 13.65 20.67
C GLU A 254 3.48 12.96 19.59
N LEU A 255 2.84 12.36 18.57
CA LEU A 255 3.52 11.74 17.43
C LEU A 255 4.44 12.74 16.70
N LEU A 256 3.98 13.97 16.47
CA LEU A 256 4.77 15.03 15.84
C LEU A 256 5.98 15.43 16.69
N SER A 257 5.84 15.46 18.01
CA SER A 257 6.93 15.84 18.92
C SER A 257 8.09 14.83 18.98
N LEU A 258 7.83 13.58 18.57
CA LEU A 258 8.85 12.53 18.48
C LEU A 258 9.69 12.63 17.21
N ILE A 259 9.26 13.46 16.25
CA ILE A 259 10.01 13.74 15.04
C ILE A 259 10.88 14.96 15.32
N HIS A 260 12.17 14.73 15.53
CA HIS A 260 13.15 15.79 15.51
C HIS A 260 13.30 16.30 14.07
N ILE A 261 12.46 17.28 13.68
CA ILE A 261 12.66 18.08 12.48
C ILE A 261 13.50 19.28 12.83
#